data_ebc8ae0098f6f51e35a5393ae3ea137d
#
_entry.id   ebc8ae0098f6f51e35a5393ae3ea137d
#
_cell.length_a   1.000
_cell.length_b   1.000
_cell.length_c   1.000
_cell.angle_alpha   90.00
_cell.angle_beta   90.00
_cell.angle_gamma   90.00
#
_symmetry.space_group_name_H-M   'P 1'
#
loop_
_entity.id
_entity.type
_entity.pdbx_description
1 polymer ?
#
loop_
_entity_poly.entity_id
_entity_poly.type
_entity_poly.pdbx_seq_one_letter_code
_entity_poly.pdbx_strand_id
1 'polypeptide(L)'
;MGVDIVAHKAAMENGLQTIACLAHGLDMLYPSAHKKYRNQLLENGGFITEFWHKSTFDRKNFLSRNRIIAGLSDATVVIESARKGGSLVTADLAFSYDREVFAIPGRPDDPYSQGCNFLIKNDKARLITSAADLIYYMGWEVGSIASKEVATPIFVELSPEEEKIVQVLKAQEKLSLDDLARACELPIHKLSNLLFQIEMKDIIHPLPGKIFSLAAIL
;
A
#
# COMPACT_ATOMS: atom_id res chain seq x y z
N MET A 1 -22.42 8.13 -13.01
CA MET A 1 -21.16 8.36 -12.27
C MET A 1 -20.89 7.08 -11.51
N GLY A 2 -19.77 6.39 -11.73
CA GLY A 2 -19.51 5.09 -11.08
C GLY A 2 -18.85 5.27 -9.71
N VAL A 3 -18.84 4.22 -8.89
CA VAL A 3 -18.24 4.19 -7.56
C VAL A 3 -16.73 4.50 -7.62
N ASP A 4 -16.01 4.02 -8.64
CA ASP A 4 -14.55 4.23 -8.77
C ASP A 4 -14.15 5.70 -8.73
N ILE A 5 -14.85 6.58 -9.48
CA ILE A 5 -14.52 8.00 -9.47
C ILE A 5 -14.90 8.69 -8.15
N VAL A 6 -15.93 8.17 -7.46
CA VAL A 6 -16.29 8.66 -6.12
C VAL A 6 -15.21 8.29 -5.12
N ALA A 7 -14.69 7.05 -5.20
CA ALA A 7 -13.59 6.59 -4.36
C ALA A 7 -12.31 7.42 -4.58
N HIS A 8 -11.93 7.68 -5.83
CA HIS A 8 -10.79 8.56 -6.14
C HIS A 8 -10.96 9.97 -5.55
N LYS A 9 -12.15 10.56 -5.71
CA LYS A 9 -12.44 11.88 -5.15
C LYS A 9 -12.33 11.90 -3.63
N ALA A 10 -12.97 10.94 -2.97
CA ALA A 10 -12.95 10.84 -1.52
C ALA A 10 -11.49 10.65 -1.01
N ALA A 11 -10.68 9.85 -1.70
CA ALA A 11 -9.27 9.69 -1.36
C ALA A 11 -8.50 11.01 -1.46
N MET A 12 -8.62 11.73 -2.57
CA MET A 12 -7.97 13.03 -2.77
C MET A 12 -8.42 14.09 -1.75
N GLU A 13 -9.73 14.16 -1.46
CA GLU A 13 -10.31 15.09 -0.49
C GLU A 13 -9.84 14.84 0.95
N ASN A 14 -9.45 13.59 1.26
CA ASN A 14 -8.94 13.20 2.57
C ASN A 14 -7.42 13.02 2.63
N GLY A 15 -6.69 13.48 1.61
CA GLY A 15 -5.22 13.41 1.57
C GLY A 15 -4.64 12.01 1.42
N LEU A 16 -5.46 11.04 0.98
CA LEU A 16 -5.02 9.67 0.72
C LEU A 16 -4.48 9.56 -0.71
N GLN A 17 -3.41 8.80 -0.88
CA GLN A 17 -2.92 8.46 -2.22
C GLN A 17 -3.96 7.62 -2.98
N THR A 18 -4.06 7.87 -4.29
CA THR A 18 -4.97 7.13 -5.14
C THR A 18 -4.38 6.91 -6.53
N ILE A 19 -4.44 5.67 -7.00
CA ILE A 19 -3.85 5.25 -8.28
C ILE A 19 -4.97 4.74 -9.19
N ALA A 20 -5.10 5.35 -10.37
CA ALA A 20 -6.04 4.88 -11.37
C ALA A 20 -5.38 3.88 -12.32
N CYS A 21 -5.86 2.64 -12.31
CA CYS A 21 -5.45 1.62 -13.24
C CYS A 21 -6.26 1.73 -14.53
N LEU A 22 -5.61 2.03 -15.66
CA LEU A 22 -6.27 2.30 -16.94
C LEU A 22 -6.36 1.04 -17.80
N ALA A 23 -7.42 0.97 -18.63
CA ALA A 23 -7.63 -0.08 -19.64
C ALA A 23 -7.23 0.38 -21.05
N HIS A 24 -6.34 1.36 -21.14
CA HIS A 24 -5.86 2.00 -22.37
C HIS A 24 -4.51 2.69 -22.12
N GLY A 25 -3.84 3.14 -23.16
CA GLY A 25 -2.58 3.87 -23.05
C GLY A 25 -2.72 5.24 -22.36
N LEU A 26 -1.60 5.82 -21.93
CA LEU A 26 -1.56 7.10 -21.20
C LEU A 26 -1.89 8.33 -22.06
N ASP A 27 -2.03 8.14 -23.37
CA ASP A 27 -2.36 9.20 -24.32
C ASP A 27 -3.82 9.64 -24.28
N MET A 28 -4.68 8.85 -23.67
CA MET A 28 -6.10 9.14 -23.54
C MET A 28 -6.62 8.94 -22.12
N LEU A 29 -7.77 9.52 -21.81
CA LEU A 29 -8.53 9.25 -20.58
C LEU A 29 -9.98 8.95 -20.93
N TYR A 30 -10.42 7.77 -20.51
CA TYR A 30 -11.77 7.32 -20.68
C TYR A 30 -12.42 6.98 -19.32
N PRO A 31 -13.63 7.41 -19.07
CA PRO A 31 -14.48 8.28 -19.92
C PRO A 31 -13.98 9.74 -19.90
N SER A 32 -14.21 10.45 -21.02
CA SER A 32 -13.75 11.84 -21.20
C SER A 32 -14.23 12.83 -20.14
N ALA A 33 -15.41 12.56 -19.55
CA ALA A 33 -15.98 13.36 -18.45
C ALA A 33 -15.08 13.39 -17.21
N HIS A 34 -14.17 12.44 -17.05
CA HIS A 34 -13.25 12.35 -15.91
C HIS A 34 -11.92 13.07 -16.13
N LYS A 35 -11.66 13.62 -17.33
CA LYS A 35 -10.43 14.38 -17.65
C LYS A 35 -10.18 15.53 -16.66
N LYS A 36 -11.23 16.16 -16.15
CA LYS A 36 -11.13 17.25 -15.18
C LYS A 36 -10.42 16.86 -13.86
N TYR A 37 -10.39 15.59 -13.50
CA TYR A 37 -9.73 15.12 -12.27
C TYR A 37 -8.27 14.70 -12.50
N ARG A 38 -7.76 14.77 -13.75
CA ARG A 38 -6.42 14.30 -14.11
C ARG A 38 -5.31 14.91 -13.27
N ASN A 39 -5.31 16.23 -13.14
CA ASN A 39 -4.24 16.90 -12.41
C ASN A 39 -4.29 16.59 -10.92
N GLN A 40 -5.46 16.63 -10.31
CA GLN A 40 -5.63 16.25 -8.91
C GLN A 40 -5.19 14.80 -8.63
N LEU A 41 -5.48 13.88 -9.56
CA LEU A 41 -5.03 12.49 -9.46
C LEU A 41 -3.50 12.37 -9.53
N LEU A 42 -2.84 13.15 -10.39
CA LEU A 42 -1.37 13.17 -10.49
C LEU A 42 -0.70 13.79 -9.26
N GLU A 43 -1.33 14.75 -8.60
CA GLU A 43 -0.84 15.36 -7.37
C GLU A 43 -0.95 14.43 -6.15
N ASN A 44 -1.95 13.52 -6.14
CA ASN A 44 -2.25 12.63 -5.02
C ASN A 44 -1.93 11.15 -5.29
N GLY A 45 -1.24 10.83 -6.38
CA GLY A 45 -0.95 9.46 -6.76
C GLY A 45 -0.55 9.36 -8.23
N GLY A 46 -1.38 8.73 -9.08
CA GLY A 46 -1.04 8.62 -10.49
C GLY A 46 -1.90 7.68 -11.30
N PHE A 47 -1.37 7.34 -12.47
CA PHE A 47 -1.97 6.40 -13.40
C PHE A 47 -1.02 5.24 -13.68
N ILE A 48 -1.55 4.03 -13.71
CA ILE A 48 -0.82 2.84 -14.16
C ILE A 48 -1.58 2.17 -15.30
N THR A 49 -0.84 1.59 -16.24
CA THR A 49 -1.42 0.81 -17.34
C THR A 49 -0.40 -0.17 -17.92
N GLU A 50 -0.88 -1.28 -18.42
CA GLU A 50 -0.09 -2.25 -19.22
C GLU A 50 -0.18 -1.99 -20.73
N PHE A 51 -1.05 -1.06 -21.15
CA PHE A 51 -1.30 -0.80 -22.56
C PHE A 51 -0.36 0.29 -23.08
N TRP A 52 0.25 0.03 -24.23
CA TRP A 52 1.16 0.95 -24.87
C TRP A 52 0.48 2.27 -25.29
N HIS A 53 1.27 3.32 -25.36
CA HIS A 53 0.87 4.61 -25.91
C HIS A 53 0.31 4.42 -27.32
N LYS A 54 -0.84 5.04 -27.62
CA LYS A 54 -1.60 4.91 -28.89
C LYS A 54 -2.10 3.50 -29.20
N SER A 55 -2.20 2.60 -28.23
CA SER A 55 -2.86 1.30 -28.44
C SER A 55 -4.34 1.50 -28.77
N THR A 56 -4.88 0.61 -29.61
CA THR A 56 -6.29 0.63 -29.97
C THR A 56 -7.18 0.43 -28.76
N PHE A 57 -8.18 1.27 -28.58
CA PHE A 57 -9.16 1.13 -27.53
C PHE A 57 -10.02 -0.13 -27.77
N ASP A 58 -9.99 -1.06 -26.81
CA ASP A 58 -10.84 -2.26 -26.80
C ASP A 58 -11.53 -2.43 -25.46
N ARG A 59 -12.82 -2.75 -25.49
CA ARG A 59 -13.59 -3.04 -24.28
C ARG A 59 -13.08 -4.25 -23.50
N LYS A 60 -12.45 -5.22 -24.18
CA LYS A 60 -11.83 -6.40 -23.56
C LYS A 60 -10.68 -6.00 -22.61
N ASN A 61 -10.02 -4.89 -22.88
CA ASN A 61 -8.93 -4.39 -22.04
C ASN A 61 -9.38 -4.10 -20.60
N PHE A 62 -10.65 -3.76 -20.37
CA PHE A 62 -11.18 -3.57 -19.04
C PHE A 62 -11.15 -4.85 -18.20
N LEU A 63 -11.48 -5.98 -18.82
CA LEU A 63 -11.40 -7.28 -18.15
C LEU A 63 -9.95 -7.70 -17.90
N SER A 64 -9.08 -7.52 -18.89
CA SER A 64 -7.65 -7.82 -18.76
C SER A 64 -6.99 -6.98 -17.67
N ARG A 65 -7.28 -5.67 -17.62
CA ARG A 65 -6.78 -4.75 -16.62
C ARG A 65 -7.17 -5.15 -15.20
N ASN A 66 -8.36 -5.71 -14.99
CA ASN A 66 -8.89 -6.03 -13.66
C ASN A 66 -7.96 -6.97 -12.86
N ARG A 67 -7.17 -7.82 -13.53
CA ARG A 67 -6.15 -8.65 -12.88
C ARG A 67 -5.07 -7.83 -12.19
N ILE A 68 -4.74 -6.65 -12.73
CA ILE A 68 -3.74 -5.74 -12.14
C ILE A 68 -4.31 -5.12 -10.86
N ILE A 69 -5.58 -4.67 -10.91
CA ILE A 69 -6.26 -4.15 -9.73
C ILE A 69 -6.29 -5.21 -8.63
N ALA A 70 -6.79 -6.42 -8.95
CA ALA A 70 -6.89 -7.52 -8.01
C ALA A 70 -5.53 -7.94 -7.41
N GLY A 71 -4.47 -8.00 -8.25
CA GLY A 71 -3.15 -8.45 -7.82
C GLY A 71 -2.36 -7.43 -7.01
N LEU A 72 -2.53 -6.13 -7.28
CA LEU A 72 -1.83 -5.06 -6.56
C LEU A 72 -2.50 -4.64 -5.26
N SER A 73 -3.77 -5.01 -5.06
CA SER A 73 -4.53 -4.62 -3.87
C SER A 73 -4.44 -5.71 -2.79
N ASP A 74 -4.29 -5.31 -1.53
CA ASP A 74 -4.39 -6.23 -0.39
C ASP A 74 -5.83 -6.69 -0.18
N ALA A 75 -6.78 -5.82 -0.51
CA ALA A 75 -8.21 -6.10 -0.42
C ALA A 75 -8.98 -5.53 -1.62
N THR A 76 -9.98 -6.26 -2.09
CA THR A 76 -10.95 -5.80 -3.09
C THR A 76 -12.31 -5.60 -2.43
N VAL A 77 -12.85 -4.39 -2.49
CA VAL A 77 -14.17 -4.06 -1.92
C VAL A 77 -15.18 -3.88 -3.03
N VAL A 78 -16.22 -4.70 -3.06
CA VAL A 78 -17.35 -4.59 -3.99
C VAL A 78 -18.50 -3.88 -3.31
N ILE A 79 -18.74 -2.64 -3.73
CA ILE A 79 -19.78 -1.79 -3.15
C ILE A 79 -21.16 -2.12 -3.73
N GLU A 80 -21.19 -2.35 -5.05
CA GLU A 80 -22.42 -2.58 -5.81
C GLU A 80 -22.10 -3.41 -7.05
N SER A 81 -22.93 -4.40 -7.33
CA SER A 81 -22.82 -5.21 -8.55
C SER A 81 -24.13 -5.89 -8.90
N ALA A 82 -24.50 -5.84 -10.17
CA ALA A 82 -25.50 -6.74 -10.70
C ALA A 82 -24.95 -8.17 -10.78
N ARG A 83 -25.82 -9.18 -10.92
CA ARG A 83 -25.45 -10.60 -10.95
C ARG A 83 -24.42 -10.99 -12.06
N LYS A 84 -24.26 -10.18 -13.09
CA LYS A 84 -23.27 -10.31 -14.15
C LYS A 84 -22.43 -9.04 -14.32
N GLY A 85 -22.11 -8.38 -13.19
CA GLY A 85 -21.31 -7.16 -13.19
C GLY A 85 -19.83 -7.39 -13.41
N GLY A 86 -19.12 -6.42 -14.01
CA GLY A 86 -17.67 -6.48 -14.22
C GLY A 86 -16.86 -6.52 -12.92
N SER A 87 -17.38 -5.97 -11.82
CA SER A 87 -16.78 -6.01 -10.49
C SER A 87 -16.67 -7.43 -9.93
N LEU A 88 -17.59 -8.34 -10.30
CA LEU A 88 -17.49 -9.75 -9.91
C LEU A 88 -16.28 -10.45 -10.52
N VAL A 89 -15.90 -10.07 -11.74
CA VAL A 89 -14.68 -10.60 -12.38
C VAL A 89 -13.43 -10.19 -11.58
N THR A 90 -13.38 -8.95 -11.13
CA THR A 90 -12.28 -8.47 -10.27
C THR A 90 -12.26 -9.20 -8.94
N ALA A 91 -13.43 -9.40 -8.33
CA ALA A 91 -13.57 -10.15 -7.07
C ALA A 91 -13.12 -11.61 -7.22
N ASP A 92 -13.54 -12.29 -8.31
CA ASP A 92 -13.11 -13.68 -8.58
C ASP A 92 -11.60 -13.78 -8.82
N LEU A 93 -10.99 -12.80 -9.50
CA LEU A 93 -9.54 -12.73 -9.68
C LEU A 93 -8.83 -12.50 -8.34
N ALA A 94 -9.28 -11.55 -7.53
CA ALA A 94 -8.71 -11.31 -6.21
C ALA A 94 -8.76 -12.56 -5.33
N PHE A 95 -9.91 -13.22 -5.28
CA PHE A 95 -10.08 -14.49 -4.57
C PHE A 95 -9.11 -15.58 -5.08
N SER A 96 -8.93 -15.68 -6.42
CA SER A 96 -7.99 -16.65 -7.01
C SER A 96 -6.51 -16.33 -6.73
N TYR A 97 -6.19 -15.10 -6.37
CA TYR A 97 -4.86 -14.63 -5.98
C TYR A 97 -4.63 -14.68 -4.46
N ASP A 98 -5.56 -15.28 -3.73
CA ASP A 98 -5.54 -15.32 -2.25
C ASP A 98 -5.51 -13.93 -1.62
N ARG A 99 -6.25 -12.98 -2.25
CA ARG A 99 -6.45 -11.63 -1.74
C ARG A 99 -7.82 -11.54 -1.06
N GLU A 100 -7.89 -10.73 -0.01
CA GLU A 100 -9.14 -10.51 0.71
C GLU A 100 -10.19 -9.84 -0.19
N VAL A 101 -11.42 -10.36 -0.14
CA VAL A 101 -12.54 -9.80 -0.86
C VAL A 101 -13.64 -9.45 0.13
N PHE A 102 -14.15 -8.23 0.02
CA PHE A 102 -15.24 -7.71 0.84
C PHE A 102 -16.39 -7.27 -0.04
N ALA A 103 -17.62 -7.38 0.47
CA ALA A 103 -18.81 -6.92 -0.23
C ALA A 103 -19.78 -6.24 0.72
N ILE A 104 -20.39 -5.15 0.25
CA ILE A 104 -21.48 -4.46 0.95
C ILE A 104 -22.78 -5.19 0.63
N PRO A 105 -23.54 -5.68 1.62
CA PRO A 105 -24.82 -6.33 1.39
C PRO A 105 -25.88 -5.30 0.98
N GLY A 106 -26.86 -5.75 0.24
CA GLY A 106 -28.01 -4.92 -0.11
C GLY A 106 -29.30 -5.75 -0.13
N ARG A 107 -30.40 -5.11 -0.54
CA ARG A 107 -31.72 -5.77 -0.56
C ARG A 107 -31.71 -6.97 -1.52
N PRO A 108 -32.32 -8.10 -1.15
CA PRO A 108 -32.32 -9.30 -1.98
C PRO A 108 -32.97 -9.13 -3.35
N ASP A 109 -33.97 -8.26 -3.43
CA ASP A 109 -34.74 -7.93 -4.64
C ASP A 109 -34.13 -6.82 -5.49
N ASP A 110 -33.11 -6.10 -4.98
CA ASP A 110 -32.43 -5.06 -5.72
C ASP A 110 -31.43 -5.67 -6.74
N PRO A 111 -31.64 -5.42 -8.05
CA PRO A 111 -30.77 -5.96 -9.10
C PRO A 111 -29.30 -5.63 -8.94
N TYR A 112 -28.95 -4.47 -8.38
CA TYR A 112 -27.58 -4.00 -8.22
C TYR A 112 -26.90 -4.52 -6.94
N SER A 113 -27.65 -5.05 -6.00
CA SER A 113 -27.14 -5.71 -4.80
C SER A 113 -26.93 -7.22 -4.97
N GLN A 114 -27.55 -7.82 -6.00
CA GLN A 114 -27.53 -9.27 -6.22
C GLN A 114 -26.11 -9.84 -6.37
N GLY A 115 -25.19 -9.08 -6.98
CA GLY A 115 -23.80 -9.51 -7.16
C GLY A 115 -23.04 -9.57 -5.83
N CYS A 116 -23.17 -8.54 -4.99
CA CYS A 116 -22.58 -8.51 -3.66
C CYS A 116 -23.15 -9.64 -2.77
N ASN A 117 -24.48 -9.76 -2.73
CA ASN A 117 -25.13 -10.83 -1.98
C ASN A 117 -24.74 -12.23 -2.48
N PHE A 118 -24.49 -12.40 -3.78
CA PHE A 118 -24.00 -13.65 -4.35
C PHE A 118 -22.57 -13.97 -3.88
N LEU A 119 -21.68 -13.01 -3.87
CA LEU A 119 -20.31 -13.21 -3.35
C LEU A 119 -20.33 -13.62 -1.88
N ILE A 120 -21.12 -12.93 -1.05
CA ILE A 120 -21.26 -13.24 0.38
C ILE A 120 -21.85 -14.64 0.58
N LYS A 121 -22.94 -14.96 -0.13
CA LYS A 121 -23.65 -16.24 0.00
C LYS A 121 -22.75 -17.45 -0.36
N ASN A 122 -21.77 -17.25 -1.24
CA ASN A 122 -20.88 -18.33 -1.70
C ASN A 122 -19.48 -18.27 -1.04
N ASP A 123 -19.35 -17.57 0.09
CA ASP A 123 -18.11 -17.43 0.85
C ASP A 123 -16.92 -16.90 0.02
N LYS A 124 -17.19 -16.15 -1.05
CA LYS A 124 -16.19 -15.49 -1.90
C LYS A 124 -15.84 -14.09 -1.42
N ALA A 125 -16.65 -13.51 -0.55
CA ALA A 125 -16.42 -12.20 0.05
C ALA A 125 -16.95 -12.16 1.47
N ARG A 126 -16.21 -11.50 2.35
CA ARG A 126 -16.68 -11.17 3.69
C ARG A 126 -17.65 -9.99 3.63
N LEU A 127 -18.73 -10.09 4.38
CA LEU A 127 -19.68 -9.00 4.52
C LEU A 127 -19.05 -7.88 5.36
N ILE A 128 -19.12 -6.65 4.86
CA ILE A 128 -18.81 -5.44 5.62
C ILE A 128 -19.92 -4.41 5.45
N THR A 129 -20.12 -3.60 6.46
CA THR A 129 -21.12 -2.49 6.45
C THR A 129 -20.47 -1.13 6.63
N SER A 130 -19.20 -1.11 7.01
CA SER A 130 -18.45 0.12 7.31
C SER A 130 -16.97 -0.04 6.98
N ALA A 131 -16.25 1.09 6.94
CA ALA A 131 -14.78 1.07 6.85
C ALA A 131 -14.13 0.46 8.10
N ALA A 132 -14.77 0.57 9.26
CA ALA A 132 -14.27 -0.04 10.50
C ALA A 132 -14.20 -1.57 10.40
N ASP A 133 -15.19 -2.20 9.76
CA ASP A 133 -15.18 -3.65 9.52
C ASP A 133 -13.98 -4.04 8.66
N LEU A 134 -13.71 -3.27 7.58
CA LEU A 134 -12.57 -3.51 6.70
C LEU A 134 -11.24 -3.44 7.47
N ILE A 135 -11.04 -2.38 8.25
CA ILE A 135 -9.86 -2.17 9.06
C ILE A 135 -9.66 -3.33 10.04
N TYR A 136 -10.73 -3.72 10.72
CA TYR A 136 -10.70 -4.84 11.67
C TYR A 136 -10.29 -6.15 11.02
N TYR A 137 -10.92 -6.52 9.89
CA TYR A 137 -10.61 -7.78 9.20
C TYR A 137 -9.23 -7.81 8.57
N MET A 138 -8.73 -6.66 8.12
CA MET A 138 -7.39 -6.54 7.56
C MET A 138 -6.30 -6.46 8.65
N GLY A 139 -6.67 -6.32 9.91
CA GLY A 139 -5.71 -6.11 10.99
C GLY A 139 -4.90 -4.82 10.86
N TRP A 140 -5.46 -3.82 10.13
CA TRP A 140 -4.76 -2.55 9.97
C TRP A 140 -4.81 -1.73 11.26
N GLU A 141 -3.67 -1.30 11.71
CA GLU A 141 -3.61 -0.29 12.75
C GLU A 141 -4.02 1.05 12.15
N VAL A 142 -5.19 1.54 12.56
CA VAL A 142 -5.54 2.93 12.31
C VAL A 142 -4.71 3.74 13.31
N GLY A 143 -3.51 4.10 12.91
CA GLY A 143 -2.82 5.18 13.57
C GLY A 143 -3.81 6.35 13.60
N SER A 144 -4.12 6.88 14.78
CA SER A 144 -4.72 8.19 14.87
C SER A 144 -4.03 9.01 13.79
N ILE A 145 -4.79 9.80 13.01
CA ILE A 145 -4.20 10.84 12.18
C ILE A 145 -3.50 11.77 13.18
N ALA A 146 -2.35 11.31 13.64
CA ALA A 146 -1.39 12.17 14.26
C ALA A 146 -1.09 13.17 13.14
N SER A 147 -1.58 14.41 13.28
CA SER A 147 -0.79 15.56 12.88
C SER A 147 0.65 15.07 12.74
N LYS A 148 1.37 15.44 11.68
CA LYS A 148 2.83 15.28 11.64
C LYS A 148 3.40 15.75 12.98
N GLU A 149 3.24 14.97 14.00
CA GLU A 149 4.14 14.94 15.11
C GLU A 149 5.41 14.42 14.45
N VAL A 150 6.32 15.33 14.21
CA VAL A 150 7.74 15.04 14.19
C VAL A 150 7.89 13.94 15.23
N ALA A 151 8.23 12.74 14.77
CA ALA A 151 8.45 11.61 15.66
C ALA A 151 9.31 12.17 16.78
N THR A 152 8.70 12.38 17.93
CA THR A 152 9.48 12.65 19.14
C THR A 152 10.41 11.46 19.21
N PRO A 153 11.71 11.67 19.24
CA PRO A 153 12.64 10.57 19.32
C PRO A 153 12.19 9.75 20.50
N ILE A 154 11.73 8.52 20.25
CA ILE A 154 11.61 7.54 21.33
C ILE A 154 12.99 7.58 21.93
N PHE A 155 13.10 8.05 23.18
CA PHE A 155 14.35 8.00 23.92
C PHE A 155 14.65 6.51 24.13
N VAL A 156 15.24 5.90 23.09
CA VAL A 156 15.81 4.58 23.20
C VAL A 156 17.06 4.81 24.05
N GLU A 157 17.01 4.37 25.30
CA GLU A 157 18.20 4.40 26.16
C GLU A 157 19.29 3.55 25.47
N LEU A 158 20.26 4.24 24.91
CA LEU A 158 21.45 3.63 24.34
C LEU A 158 22.50 3.53 25.45
N SER A 159 23.15 2.39 25.51
CA SER A 159 24.34 2.28 26.35
C SER A 159 25.45 3.22 25.80
N PRO A 160 26.43 3.61 26.59
CA PRO A 160 27.53 4.47 26.12
C PRO A 160 28.29 3.89 24.92
N GLU A 161 28.35 2.56 24.81
CA GLU A 161 29.01 1.87 23.70
C GLU A 161 28.12 1.89 22.42
N GLU A 162 26.80 1.74 22.56
CA GLU A 162 25.86 1.86 21.46
C GLU A 162 25.82 3.30 20.92
N GLU A 163 25.84 4.28 21.81
CA GLU A 163 25.87 5.69 21.44
C GLU A 163 27.12 6.05 20.62
N LYS A 164 28.29 5.52 21.01
CA LYS A 164 29.54 5.68 20.25
C LYS A 164 29.41 5.16 18.80
N ILE A 165 28.78 4.00 18.62
CA ILE A 165 28.56 3.40 17.29
C ILE A 165 27.63 4.29 16.44
N VAL A 166 26.54 4.77 17.03
CA VAL A 166 25.56 5.65 16.36
C VAL A 166 26.23 6.97 15.95
N GLN A 167 27.06 7.56 16.79
CA GLN A 167 27.79 8.80 16.47
C GLN A 167 28.77 8.61 15.32
N VAL A 168 29.49 7.50 15.27
CA VAL A 168 30.42 7.18 14.17
C VAL A 168 29.63 7.03 12.85
N LEU A 169 28.49 6.35 12.86
CA LEU A 169 27.63 6.20 11.68
C LEU A 169 26.98 7.51 11.26
N LYS A 170 26.68 8.43 12.19
CA LYS A 170 26.21 9.78 11.83
C LYS A 170 27.27 10.58 11.07
N ALA A 171 28.53 10.39 11.38
CA ALA A 171 29.61 11.13 10.74
C ALA A 171 30.01 10.59 9.35
N GLN A 172 29.80 9.29 9.09
CA GLN A 172 30.33 8.63 7.88
C GLN A 172 29.26 7.88 7.06
N GLU A 173 27.98 8.08 7.33
CA GLU A 173 26.79 7.53 6.67
C GLU A 173 26.74 6.00 6.51
N LYS A 174 27.81 5.37 6.02
CA LYS A 174 27.90 3.92 5.78
C LYS A 174 29.30 3.41 6.07
N LEU A 175 29.42 2.35 6.87
CA LEU A 175 30.70 1.74 7.22
C LEU A 175 30.62 0.22 7.19
N SER A 176 31.74 -0.41 6.85
CA SER A 176 31.89 -1.86 6.98
C SER A 176 32.08 -2.26 8.45
N LEU A 177 31.82 -3.53 8.79
CA LEU A 177 32.03 -4.06 10.13
C LEU A 177 33.48 -3.82 10.62
N ASP A 178 34.48 -3.99 9.75
CA ASP A 178 35.86 -3.83 10.10
C ASP A 178 36.25 -2.36 10.32
N ASP A 179 35.68 -1.44 9.55
CA ASP A 179 35.90 -0.01 9.71
C ASP A 179 35.25 0.52 10.97
N LEU A 180 34.04 0.04 11.27
CA LEU A 180 33.35 0.34 12.52
C LEU A 180 34.11 -0.17 13.74
N ALA A 181 34.66 -1.39 13.66
CA ALA A 181 35.46 -1.95 14.76
C ALA A 181 36.69 -1.09 15.04
N ARG A 182 37.36 -0.60 14.00
CA ARG A 182 38.50 0.32 14.12
C ARG A 182 38.11 1.68 14.66
N ALA A 183 37.05 2.27 14.11
CA ALA A 183 36.56 3.60 14.53
C ALA A 183 36.02 3.63 15.96
N CYS A 184 35.38 2.56 16.40
CA CYS A 184 34.87 2.43 17.77
C CYS A 184 35.88 1.85 18.75
N GLU A 185 37.02 1.37 18.29
CA GLU A 185 38.05 0.67 19.11
C GLU A 185 37.46 -0.54 19.85
N LEU A 186 36.57 -1.29 19.20
CA LEU A 186 35.90 -2.44 19.77
C LEU A 186 36.28 -3.72 19.05
N PRO A 187 36.44 -4.84 19.78
CA PRO A 187 36.62 -6.14 19.15
C PRO A 187 35.42 -6.53 18.30
N ILE A 188 35.65 -7.16 17.13
CA ILE A 188 34.58 -7.50 16.18
C ILE A 188 33.43 -8.29 16.80
N HIS A 189 33.72 -9.26 17.69
CA HIS A 189 32.71 -10.06 18.35
C HIS A 189 31.79 -9.24 19.26
N LYS A 190 32.32 -8.25 19.97
CA LYS A 190 31.57 -7.34 20.84
C LYS A 190 30.78 -6.36 20.01
N LEU A 191 31.37 -5.80 18.96
CA LEU A 191 30.69 -4.90 18.03
C LEU A 191 29.51 -5.58 17.34
N SER A 192 29.64 -6.84 16.88
CA SER A 192 28.55 -7.57 16.24
C SER A 192 27.34 -7.74 17.16
N ASN A 193 27.57 -8.02 18.45
CA ASN A 193 26.49 -8.12 19.42
C ASN A 193 25.78 -6.77 19.64
N LEU A 194 26.56 -5.67 19.74
CA LEU A 194 26.00 -4.32 19.90
C LEU A 194 25.23 -3.89 18.63
N LEU A 195 25.76 -4.15 17.45
CA LEU A 195 25.06 -3.86 16.18
C LEU A 195 23.74 -4.61 16.10
N PHE A 196 23.69 -5.88 16.48
CA PHE A 196 22.43 -6.63 16.55
C PHE A 196 21.43 -6.00 17.53
N GLN A 197 21.88 -5.55 18.70
CA GLN A 197 21.01 -4.86 19.67
C GLN A 197 20.48 -3.52 19.12
N ILE A 198 21.32 -2.75 18.43
CA ILE A 198 20.93 -1.46 17.84
C ILE A 198 20.01 -1.67 16.63
N GLU A 199 20.21 -2.75 15.86
CA GLU A 199 19.31 -3.17 14.76
C GLU A 199 17.93 -3.54 15.30
N MET A 200 17.84 -4.31 16.39
CA MET A 200 16.59 -4.65 17.06
C MET A 200 15.85 -3.43 17.64
N LYS A 201 16.54 -2.31 17.79
CA LYS A 201 15.99 -1.01 18.18
C LYS A 201 15.62 -0.14 16.97
N ASP A 202 15.67 -0.68 15.74
CA ASP A 202 15.39 0.00 14.46
C ASP A 202 16.24 1.28 14.21
N ILE A 203 17.43 1.37 14.80
CA ILE A 203 18.31 2.54 14.68
C ILE A 203 19.30 2.39 13.51
N ILE A 204 19.69 1.16 13.17
CA ILE A 204 20.58 0.86 12.06
C ILE A 204 20.00 -0.21 11.15
N HIS A 205 20.43 -0.20 9.88
CA HIS A 205 20.11 -1.24 8.90
C HIS A 205 21.37 -1.88 8.33
N PRO A 206 21.45 -3.23 8.30
CA PRO A 206 22.50 -3.94 7.60
C PRO A 206 22.28 -3.86 6.09
N LEU A 207 23.35 -3.60 5.36
CA LEU A 207 23.40 -3.61 3.90
C LEU A 207 24.24 -4.80 3.39
N PRO A 208 24.07 -5.23 2.14
CA PRO A 208 24.89 -6.26 1.54
C PRO A 208 26.38 -5.96 1.66
N GLY A 209 27.21 -6.95 1.99
CA GLY A 209 28.66 -6.79 2.18
C GLY A 209 29.08 -6.47 3.61
N LYS A 210 28.24 -6.74 4.62
CA LYS A 210 28.48 -6.41 6.05
C LYS A 210 28.71 -4.92 6.27
N ILE A 211 27.97 -4.09 5.56
CA ILE A 211 27.96 -2.64 5.70
C ILE A 211 26.75 -2.26 6.56
N PHE A 212 26.89 -1.22 7.39
CA PHE A 212 25.84 -0.72 8.26
C PHE A 212 25.59 0.77 7.98
N SER A 213 24.34 1.16 8.03
CA SER A 213 23.90 2.56 7.92
C SER A 213 22.86 2.89 8.98
N LEU A 214 22.70 4.15 9.31
CA LEU A 214 21.57 4.59 10.15
C LEU A 214 20.25 4.40 9.42
N ALA A 215 19.21 4.06 10.18
CA ALA A 215 17.84 4.12 9.70
C ALA A 215 17.44 5.57 9.40
N ALA A 216 16.65 5.81 8.35
CA ALA A 216 16.27 7.15 7.86
C ALA A 216 15.38 7.98 8.83
N ILE A 217 15.38 7.66 10.12
CA ILE A 217 14.51 8.25 11.16
C ILE A 217 15.28 9.16 12.14
N LEU A 218 16.57 9.35 11.93
CA LEU A 218 17.39 10.23 12.80
C LEU A 218 17.90 11.45 12.07
#